data_a641fbeb479746bda8376d50d9431e54
#
_entry.id   a641fbeb479746bda8376d50d9431e54
#
_cell.length_a   1.000
_cell.length_b   1.000
_cell.length_c   1.000
_cell.angle_alpha   90.00
_cell.angle_beta   90.00
_cell.angle_gamma   90.00
#
_symmetry.space_group_name_H-M   'P 1'
#
loop_
_entity.id
_entity.type
_entity.pdbx_description
1 polymer ?
#
loop_
_entity_poly.entity_id
_entity_poly.type
_entity_poly.pdbx_seq_one_letter_code
_entity_poly.pdbx_strand_id
1 'polypeptide(L)'
;ADYYVNNLIPGTQKPDVNPCLDFGVAYRFENSHWAFYPRLGIGVNSISYQRVCAELKKKGGNELYRIEYRGDDESNYGSESIDAFILSAGITANYKLSRNCFLLLNVNYIQPLGRFTYRKYVTDLYTGEKVERGVYKSSTFARDLNVSVGFGFPFYLGRKTNKKSSHRERTRQLMEQKRKTYGLFPGNK
;
A
#
# COMPACT_ATOMS: atom_id res chain seq x y z
N ALA A 1 9.13 -0.34 40.88
CA ALA A 1 10.44 0.27 40.71
C ALA A 1 10.30 1.51 39.84
N ASP A 2 10.72 2.66 40.33
CA ASP A 2 10.59 3.92 39.60
C ASP A 2 11.79 4.12 38.68
N TYR A 3 11.62 3.77 37.42
CA TYR A 3 12.59 4.05 36.40
C TYR A 3 12.09 5.20 35.51
N TYR A 4 13.00 5.98 34.98
CA TYR A 4 12.71 6.98 33.95
C TYR A 4 13.60 6.76 32.73
N VAL A 5 13.11 7.15 31.56
CA VAL A 5 13.86 7.06 30.32
C VAL A 5 14.96 8.13 30.35
N ASN A 6 16.20 7.69 30.37
CA ASN A 6 17.37 8.58 30.34
C ASN A 6 17.73 8.97 28.93
N ASN A 7 17.67 7.99 28.01
CA ASN A 7 18.01 8.20 26.60
C ASN A 7 17.19 7.25 25.74
N LEU A 8 16.65 7.77 24.62
CA LEU A 8 16.09 6.97 23.56
C LEU A 8 17.15 6.91 22.45
N ILE A 9 17.64 5.73 22.19
CA ILE A 9 18.58 5.51 21.11
C ILE A 9 17.72 5.19 19.88
N PRO A 10 17.54 6.15 18.96
CA PRO A 10 16.84 5.86 17.71
C PRO A 10 17.66 4.81 16.97
N GLY A 11 17.01 3.73 16.57
CA GLY A 11 17.62 2.79 15.63
C GLY A 11 18.07 3.57 14.41
N THR A 12 19.19 3.19 13.83
CA THR A 12 19.67 3.77 12.57
C THR A 12 18.57 3.61 11.54
N GLN A 13 17.86 4.70 11.25
CA GLN A 13 16.82 4.74 10.24
C GLN A 13 17.48 4.64 8.86
N LYS A 14 17.64 3.43 8.37
CA LYS A 14 17.81 3.25 6.93
C LYS A 14 16.42 3.36 6.31
N PRO A 15 16.28 4.01 5.15
CA PRO A 15 15.02 3.97 4.43
C PRO A 15 14.74 2.51 4.05
N ASP A 16 13.77 1.92 4.74
CA ASP A 16 13.35 0.56 4.45
C ASP A 16 12.30 0.60 3.35
N VAL A 17 12.58 -0.18 2.31
CA VAL A 17 11.59 -0.41 1.26
C VAL A 17 10.76 -1.63 1.68
N ASN A 18 9.50 -1.40 1.97
CA ASN A 18 8.55 -2.46 2.31
C ASN A 18 7.79 -2.87 1.04
N PRO A 19 8.24 -3.91 0.32
CA PRO A 19 7.55 -4.36 -0.87
C PRO A 19 6.17 -4.92 -0.48
N CYS A 20 5.16 -4.49 -1.21
CA CYS A 20 3.79 -4.95 -1.05
C CYS A 20 3.27 -5.45 -2.40
N LEU A 21 2.76 -6.66 -2.41
CA LEU A 21 2.09 -7.26 -3.56
C LEU A 21 0.64 -7.54 -3.20
N ASP A 22 -0.28 -6.90 -3.90
CA ASP A 22 -1.72 -6.97 -3.65
C ASP A 22 -2.47 -7.32 -4.93
N PHE A 23 -3.35 -8.31 -4.84
CA PHE A 23 -4.26 -8.73 -5.91
C PHE A 23 -5.69 -8.57 -5.43
N GLY A 24 -6.53 -7.96 -6.26
CA GLY A 24 -7.87 -7.69 -5.83
C GLY A 24 -8.86 -7.48 -6.96
N VAL A 25 -10.07 -7.23 -6.57
CA VAL A 25 -11.18 -6.86 -7.47
C VAL A 25 -11.56 -5.42 -7.21
N ALA A 26 -11.83 -4.70 -8.28
CA ALA A 26 -12.34 -3.34 -8.22
C ALA A 26 -13.62 -3.27 -9.05
N TYR A 27 -14.60 -2.55 -8.54
CA TYR A 27 -15.81 -2.26 -9.27
C TYR A 27 -15.86 -0.79 -9.66
N ARG A 28 -16.36 -0.47 -10.85
CA ARG A 28 -16.43 0.88 -11.36
C ARG A 28 -17.87 1.37 -11.37
N PHE A 29 -18.13 2.42 -10.60
CA PHE A 29 -19.35 3.22 -10.68
C PHE A 29 -19.01 4.53 -11.37
N GLU A 30 -19.68 4.88 -12.44
CA GLU A 30 -19.39 6.10 -13.18
C GLU A 30 -20.65 6.88 -13.49
N ASN A 31 -20.55 8.20 -13.31
CA ASN A 31 -21.51 9.19 -13.72
C ASN A 31 -20.81 10.26 -14.59
N SER A 32 -21.53 11.24 -15.11
CA SER A 32 -20.98 12.32 -15.96
C SER A 32 -19.81 13.09 -15.35
N HIS A 33 -19.78 13.24 -14.03
CA HIS A 33 -18.77 14.02 -13.30
C HIS A 33 -17.94 13.21 -12.32
N TRP A 34 -18.45 12.08 -11.83
CA TRP A 34 -17.83 11.25 -10.81
C TRP A 34 -17.57 9.84 -11.31
N ALA A 35 -16.45 9.29 -10.89
CA ALA A 35 -16.20 7.87 -10.99
C ALA A 35 -15.64 7.36 -9.66
N PHE A 36 -16.22 6.27 -9.14
CA PHE A 36 -15.85 5.61 -7.89
C PHE A 36 -15.34 4.21 -8.18
N TYR A 37 -14.25 3.84 -7.56
CA TYR A 37 -13.62 2.55 -7.70
C TYR A 37 -13.40 1.91 -6.33
N PRO A 38 -14.43 1.34 -5.70
CA PRO A 38 -14.21 0.50 -4.53
C PRO A 38 -13.41 -0.73 -4.93
N ARG A 39 -12.47 -1.11 -4.06
CA ARG A 39 -11.60 -2.26 -4.28
C ARG A 39 -11.45 -3.08 -3.01
N LEU A 40 -11.32 -4.39 -3.18
CA LEU A 40 -10.98 -5.35 -2.13
C LEU A 40 -9.85 -6.23 -2.66
N GLY A 41 -8.86 -6.48 -1.83
CA GLY A 41 -7.70 -7.26 -2.22
C GLY A 41 -7.15 -8.10 -1.08
N ILE A 42 -6.32 -9.04 -1.47
CA ILE A 42 -5.50 -9.86 -0.61
C ILE A 42 -4.07 -9.83 -1.13
N GLY A 43 -3.11 -9.89 -0.25
CA GLY A 43 -1.72 -9.81 -0.67
C GLY A 43 -0.73 -10.21 0.39
N VAL A 44 0.53 -9.86 0.13
CA VAL A 44 1.65 -10.04 1.04
C VAL A 44 2.37 -8.70 1.15
N ASN A 45 2.69 -8.32 2.36
CA ASN A 45 3.46 -7.11 2.65
C ASN A 45 4.66 -7.48 3.52
N SER A 46 5.83 -7.05 3.11
CA SER A 46 7.03 -7.16 3.93
C SER A 46 7.09 -5.96 4.87
N ILE A 47 6.93 -6.19 6.16
CA ILE A 47 6.84 -5.15 7.19
C ILE A 47 8.16 -5.11 7.92
N SER A 48 8.89 -4.00 7.77
CA SER A 48 10.10 -3.75 8.57
C SER A 48 9.71 -3.15 9.91
N TYR A 49 10.31 -3.64 10.97
CA TYR A 49 10.21 -3.02 12.28
C TYR A 49 11.59 -2.59 12.78
N GLN A 50 11.59 -1.41 13.39
CA GLN A 50 12.83 -0.85 13.93
C GLN A 50 13.06 -1.41 15.33
N ARG A 51 14.32 -1.67 15.64
CA ARG A 51 14.73 -1.94 17.02
C ARG A 51 14.46 -0.71 17.87
N VAL A 52 13.74 -0.91 18.94
CA VAL A 52 13.59 0.12 19.97
C VAL A 52 14.60 -0.15 21.07
N CYS A 53 15.48 0.80 21.28
CA CYS A 53 16.48 0.76 22.34
C CYS A 53 16.27 1.97 23.26
N ALA A 54 16.12 1.73 24.54
CA ALA A 54 15.98 2.77 25.53
C ALA A 54 16.88 2.52 26.72
N GLU A 55 17.48 3.57 27.25
CA GLU A 55 18.23 3.54 28.48
C GLU A 55 17.35 4.03 29.62
N LEU A 56 17.19 3.21 30.64
CA LEU A 56 16.43 3.51 31.83
C LEU A 56 17.35 3.72 33.01
N LYS A 57 17.14 4.80 33.74
CA LYS A 57 17.81 5.08 35.00
C LYS A 57 16.86 4.92 36.18
N LYS A 58 17.32 4.28 37.25
CA LYS A 58 16.55 4.13 38.48
C LYS A 58 16.50 5.43 39.24
N LYS A 59 15.33 5.85 39.70
CA LYS A 59 15.17 7.03 40.56
C LYS A 59 15.88 6.81 41.91
N GLY A 60 16.79 7.73 42.23
CA GLY A 60 17.52 7.67 43.47
C GLY A 60 18.70 6.69 43.53
N GLY A 61 19.03 6.09 42.38
CA GLY A 61 20.20 5.19 42.24
C GLY A 61 21.02 5.53 41.02
N ASN A 62 22.20 4.93 40.92
CA ASN A 62 23.08 5.06 39.75
C ASN A 62 22.89 3.92 38.73
N GLU A 63 21.94 3.00 38.99
CA GLU A 63 21.70 1.86 38.11
C GLU A 63 21.17 2.33 36.77
N LEU A 64 21.81 1.90 35.68
CA LEU A 64 21.48 2.22 34.31
C LEU A 64 21.28 0.93 33.53
N TYR A 65 20.09 0.77 32.97
CA TYR A 65 19.70 -0.42 32.21
C TYR A 65 19.40 -0.04 30.78
N ARG A 66 19.83 -0.88 29.84
CA ARG A 66 19.45 -0.79 28.43
C ARG A 66 18.39 -1.83 28.13
N ILE A 67 17.25 -1.38 27.67
CA ILE A 67 16.17 -2.23 27.18
C ILE A 67 16.22 -2.24 25.65
N GLU A 68 16.33 -3.42 25.09
CA GLU A 68 16.30 -3.62 23.64
C GLU A 68 15.15 -4.58 23.28
N TYR A 69 14.35 -4.20 22.30
CA TYR A 69 13.39 -5.08 21.67
C TYR A 69 13.97 -5.55 20.34
N ARG A 70 14.14 -6.86 20.19
CA ARG A 70 14.69 -7.49 18.99
C ARG A 70 13.67 -8.50 18.45
N GLY A 71 13.67 -8.74 17.15
CA GLY A 71 12.95 -9.86 16.57
C GLY A 71 13.50 -11.21 17.03
N ASP A 72 12.91 -12.26 16.52
CA ASP A 72 13.26 -13.63 16.94
C ASP A 72 14.63 -14.09 16.45
N ASP A 73 15.17 -13.47 15.40
CA ASP A 73 16.44 -13.83 14.80
C ASP A 73 17.61 -13.10 15.49
N GLU A 74 18.47 -13.85 16.16
CA GLU A 74 19.61 -13.31 16.92
C GLU A 74 20.72 -12.72 16.04
N SER A 75 20.67 -12.95 14.73
CA SER A 75 21.84 -12.76 13.85
C SER A 75 21.96 -11.36 13.24
N ASN A 76 20.93 -10.52 13.27
CA ASN A 76 20.94 -9.30 12.48
C ASN A 76 20.95 -8.01 13.28
N TYR A 77 22.08 -7.27 13.19
CA TYR A 77 22.21 -5.86 13.54
C TYR A 77 21.54 -4.93 12.49
N GLY A 78 20.35 -5.28 12.01
CA GLY A 78 19.65 -4.53 10.99
C GLY A 78 18.17 -4.38 11.28
N SER A 79 17.44 -3.70 10.40
CA SER A 79 16.00 -3.75 10.36
C SER A 79 15.55 -5.17 10.00
N GLU A 80 14.70 -5.75 10.81
CA GLU A 80 14.12 -7.05 10.54
C GLU A 80 12.82 -6.85 9.77
N SER A 81 12.65 -7.58 8.67
CA SER A 81 11.42 -7.60 7.91
C SER A 81 10.68 -8.90 8.15
N ILE A 82 9.39 -8.83 8.31
CA ILE A 82 8.50 -9.97 8.44
C ILE A 82 7.46 -9.89 7.32
N ASP A 83 7.33 -10.97 6.58
CA ASP A 83 6.29 -11.08 5.57
C ASP A 83 4.95 -11.43 6.23
N ALA A 84 3.95 -10.60 5.98
CA ALA A 84 2.61 -10.77 6.51
C ALA A 84 1.59 -10.82 5.37
N PHE A 85 0.64 -11.73 5.48
CA PHE A 85 -0.55 -11.68 4.65
C PHE A 85 -1.36 -10.43 4.99
N ILE A 86 -1.92 -9.78 3.98
CA ILE A 86 -2.72 -8.58 4.15
C ILE A 86 -4.11 -8.73 3.53
N LEU A 87 -5.07 -8.06 4.15
CA LEU A 87 -6.34 -7.72 3.54
C LEU A 87 -6.33 -6.24 3.22
N SER A 88 -6.68 -5.87 2.01
CA SER A 88 -6.78 -4.49 1.58
C SER A 88 -8.22 -4.14 1.22
N ALA A 89 -8.64 -2.95 1.60
CA ALA A 89 -9.91 -2.38 1.21
C ALA A 89 -9.71 -0.90 0.91
N GLY A 90 -10.24 -0.43 -0.21
CA GLY A 90 -10.05 0.96 -0.58
C GLY A 90 -11.13 1.49 -1.48
N ILE A 91 -11.14 2.80 -1.62
CA ILE A 91 -11.98 3.52 -2.56
C ILE A 91 -11.19 4.62 -3.23
N THR A 92 -11.26 4.68 -4.54
CA THR A 92 -10.75 5.81 -5.31
C THR A 92 -11.92 6.57 -5.89
N ALA A 93 -11.98 7.86 -5.63
CA ALA A 93 -12.97 8.76 -6.20
C ALA A 93 -12.29 9.73 -7.16
N ASN A 94 -12.81 9.84 -8.37
CA ASN A 94 -12.35 10.75 -9.39
C ASN A 94 -13.46 11.77 -9.69
N TYR A 95 -13.13 13.04 -9.55
CA TYR A 95 -14.03 14.12 -9.94
C TYR A 95 -13.50 14.84 -11.17
N LYS A 96 -14.29 14.90 -12.21
CA LYS A 96 -13.93 15.53 -13.48
C LYS A 96 -14.02 17.05 -13.36
N LEU A 97 -12.89 17.73 -13.33
CA LEU A 97 -12.80 19.18 -13.31
C LEU A 97 -12.93 19.78 -14.73
N SER A 98 -12.34 19.12 -15.72
CA SER A 98 -12.38 19.51 -17.12
C SER A 98 -12.26 18.31 -18.04
N ARG A 99 -12.22 18.53 -19.36
CA ARG A 99 -12.03 17.43 -20.34
C ARG A 99 -10.70 16.67 -20.15
N ASN A 100 -9.70 17.34 -19.62
CA ASN A 100 -8.34 16.81 -19.52
C ASN A 100 -7.77 16.86 -18.10
N CYS A 101 -8.61 17.11 -17.09
CA CYS A 101 -8.18 17.17 -15.70
C CYS A 101 -9.24 16.59 -14.77
N PHE A 102 -8.80 15.80 -13.81
CA PHE A 102 -9.66 15.28 -12.75
C PHE A 102 -8.94 15.30 -11.41
N LEU A 103 -9.70 15.52 -10.36
CA LEU A 103 -9.28 15.41 -8.98
C LEU A 103 -9.40 13.94 -8.56
N LEU A 104 -8.35 13.45 -7.89
CA LEU A 104 -8.27 12.09 -7.37
C LEU A 104 -8.30 12.14 -5.85
N LEU A 105 -9.17 11.36 -5.24
CA LEU A 105 -9.13 11.06 -3.82
C LEU A 105 -9.02 9.54 -3.68
N ASN A 106 -8.00 9.08 -2.99
CA ASN A 106 -7.82 7.67 -2.74
C ASN A 106 -7.72 7.43 -1.23
N VAL A 107 -8.54 6.52 -0.73
CA VAL A 107 -8.49 6.04 0.64
C VAL A 107 -8.24 4.54 0.58
N ASN A 108 -7.20 4.09 1.25
CA ASN A 108 -6.82 2.68 1.28
C ASN A 108 -6.55 2.24 2.71
N TYR A 109 -7.16 1.16 3.13
CA TYR A 109 -6.96 0.51 4.41
C TYR A 109 -6.30 -0.83 4.20
N ILE A 110 -5.23 -1.09 4.93
CA ILE A 110 -4.48 -2.35 4.89
C ILE A 110 -4.48 -2.95 6.28
N GLN A 111 -4.97 -4.18 6.38
CA GLN A 111 -4.98 -4.98 7.58
C GLN A 111 -4.01 -6.15 7.43
N PRO A 112 -2.81 -6.08 8.02
CA PRO A 112 -1.96 -7.24 8.10
C PRO A 112 -2.57 -8.30 8.99
N LEU A 113 -2.44 -9.56 8.58
CA LEU A 113 -2.93 -10.72 9.30
C LEU A 113 -1.77 -11.39 10.04
N GLY A 114 -2.05 -11.90 11.24
CA GLY A 114 -1.06 -12.60 12.02
C GLY A 114 -0.54 -11.80 13.20
N ARG A 115 0.49 -12.34 13.80
CA ARG A 115 1.19 -11.78 14.95
C ARG A 115 2.67 -11.95 14.73
N PHE A 116 3.43 -10.99 15.19
CA PHE A 116 4.88 -11.11 15.23
C PHE A 116 5.34 -11.31 16.67
N THR A 117 6.42 -12.05 16.84
CA THR A 117 7.05 -12.27 18.13
C THR A 117 8.32 -11.43 18.22
N TYR A 118 8.57 -10.88 19.37
CA TYR A 118 9.79 -10.14 19.65
C TYR A 118 10.32 -10.53 21.02
N ARG A 119 11.62 -10.37 21.19
CA ARG A 119 12.30 -10.63 22.46
C ARG A 119 12.71 -9.31 23.10
N LYS A 120 12.49 -9.22 24.39
CA LYS A 120 12.96 -8.11 25.22
C LYS A 120 14.25 -8.52 25.92
N TYR A 121 15.28 -7.73 25.73
CA TYR A 121 16.54 -7.87 26.44
C TYR A 121 16.72 -6.69 27.40
N VAL A 122 17.17 -6.99 28.61
CA VAL A 122 17.57 -5.96 29.59
C VAL A 122 19.03 -6.20 29.93
N THR A 123 19.87 -5.21 29.69
CA THR A 123 21.30 -5.27 29.95
C THR A 123 21.64 -4.22 31.00
N ASP A 124 22.33 -4.61 32.06
CA ASP A 124 22.92 -3.66 33.00
C ASP A 124 24.14 -3.04 32.32
N LEU A 125 24.14 -1.71 32.20
CA LEU A 125 25.24 -1.00 31.52
C LEU A 125 26.51 -0.88 32.37
N TYR A 126 26.45 -1.11 33.67
CA TYR A 126 27.63 -1.10 34.54
C TYR A 126 28.34 -2.43 34.57
N THR A 127 27.58 -3.52 34.67
CA THR A 127 28.15 -4.86 34.70
C THR A 127 28.30 -5.51 33.35
N GLY A 128 27.53 -5.01 32.34
CA GLY A 128 27.43 -5.63 31.02
C GLY A 128 26.63 -6.94 31.03
N GLU A 129 26.10 -7.35 32.17
CA GLU A 129 25.30 -8.57 32.28
C GLU A 129 23.92 -8.42 31.72
N LYS A 130 23.43 -9.43 31.00
CA LYS A 130 22.05 -9.52 30.54
C LYS A 130 21.16 -9.98 31.70
N VAL A 131 20.44 -9.04 32.31
CA VAL A 131 19.52 -9.28 33.44
C VAL A 131 18.29 -10.07 33.00
N GLU A 132 17.75 -9.78 31.82
CA GLU A 132 16.68 -10.56 31.20
C GLU A 132 17.13 -11.09 29.84
N ARG A 133 17.09 -12.39 29.67
CA ARG A 133 17.35 -13.07 28.40
C ARG A 133 16.04 -13.40 27.73
N GLY A 134 15.58 -12.47 26.89
CA GLY A 134 14.57 -12.76 25.86
C GLY A 134 13.24 -13.31 26.33
N VAL A 135 12.43 -12.50 26.99
CA VAL A 135 11.02 -12.84 27.16
C VAL A 135 10.31 -12.66 25.82
N TYR A 136 9.76 -13.74 25.28
CA TYR A 136 8.95 -13.67 24.08
C TYR A 136 7.67 -12.90 24.34
N LYS A 137 7.43 -11.90 23.51
CA LYS A 137 6.16 -11.17 23.48
C LYS A 137 5.58 -11.25 22.08
N SER A 138 4.29 -11.47 22.01
CA SER A 138 3.56 -11.47 20.73
C SER A 138 2.74 -10.20 20.61
N SER A 139 2.81 -9.57 19.47
CA SER A 139 2.00 -8.39 19.16
C SER A 139 1.35 -8.55 17.78
N THR A 140 0.23 -7.85 17.56
CA THR A 140 -0.40 -7.75 16.26
C THR A 140 0.28 -6.66 15.43
N PHE A 141 0.31 -6.85 14.12
CA PHE A 141 0.79 -5.80 13.21
C PHE A 141 -0.07 -4.54 13.29
N ALA A 142 0.56 -3.40 13.11
CA ALA A 142 -0.16 -2.14 13.00
C ALA A 142 -1.02 -2.13 11.72
N ARG A 143 -2.18 -1.51 11.83
CA ARG A 143 -3.07 -1.25 10.70
C ARG A 143 -2.61 0.00 9.99
N ASP A 144 -2.76 0.03 8.67
CA ASP A 144 -2.38 1.18 7.87
C ASP A 144 -3.61 1.78 7.19
N LEU A 145 -3.76 3.10 7.33
CA LEU A 145 -4.77 3.88 6.64
C LEU A 145 -4.07 4.97 5.83
N ASN A 146 -4.11 4.80 4.52
CA ASN A 146 -3.50 5.76 3.60
C ASN A 146 -4.59 6.60 2.92
N VAL A 147 -4.45 7.91 3.02
CA VAL A 147 -5.32 8.88 2.34
C VAL A 147 -4.45 9.74 1.44
N SER A 148 -4.77 9.77 0.15
CA SER A 148 -4.04 10.56 -0.82
C SER A 148 -4.97 11.37 -1.71
N VAL A 149 -4.54 12.57 -2.05
CA VAL A 149 -5.22 13.49 -2.96
C VAL A 149 -4.26 13.82 -4.09
N GLY A 150 -4.76 13.88 -5.31
CA GLY A 150 -3.94 14.18 -6.46
C GLY A 150 -4.74 14.72 -7.64
N PHE A 151 -4.01 15.15 -8.65
CA PHE A 151 -4.57 15.53 -9.94
C PHE A 151 -4.16 14.51 -11.00
N GLY A 152 -5.10 14.11 -11.84
CA GLY A 152 -4.87 13.21 -12.94
C GLY A 152 -5.07 13.90 -14.28
N PHE A 153 -4.17 13.62 -15.21
CA PHE A 153 -4.26 14.08 -16.59
C PHE A 153 -4.22 12.86 -17.51
N PRO A 154 -5.24 12.66 -18.37
CA PRO A 154 -5.22 11.53 -19.28
C PRO A 154 -4.16 11.74 -20.36
N PHE A 155 -3.16 10.89 -20.39
CA PHE A 155 -2.19 10.80 -21.48
C PHE A 155 -2.60 9.71 -22.45
N TYR A 156 -2.88 10.08 -23.67
CA TYR A 156 -3.15 9.11 -24.75
C TYR A 156 -1.84 8.74 -25.44
N LEU A 157 -1.19 7.67 -25.00
CA LEU A 157 0.00 7.09 -25.62
C LEU A 157 -0.37 6.23 -26.83
N GLY A 158 -1.23 6.69 -27.69
CA GLY A 158 -1.63 5.93 -28.87
C GLY A 158 -2.00 6.86 -30.01
N ARG A 159 -1.77 6.38 -31.23
CA ARG A 159 -2.34 7.00 -32.44
C ARG A 159 -3.82 7.21 -32.17
N LYS A 160 -4.30 8.45 -32.20
CA LYS A 160 -5.73 8.76 -32.23
C LYS A 160 -6.29 7.96 -33.42
N THR A 161 -6.82 6.78 -33.14
CA THR A 161 -7.68 6.12 -34.13
C THR A 161 -8.86 7.06 -34.27
N ASN A 162 -8.87 7.80 -35.38
CA ASN A 162 -9.93 8.76 -35.66
C ASN A 162 -11.25 7.98 -35.60
N LYS A 163 -12.00 8.15 -34.49
CA LYS A 163 -13.37 7.59 -34.40
C LYS A 163 -14.22 7.98 -35.62
N LYS A 164 -13.85 9.08 -36.30
CA LYS A 164 -14.42 9.49 -37.59
C LYS A 164 -14.14 8.50 -38.72
N SER A 165 -12.97 7.81 -38.71
CA SER A 165 -12.66 6.80 -39.77
C SER A 165 -13.52 5.54 -39.57
N SER A 166 -13.68 5.08 -38.33
CA SER A 166 -14.50 3.89 -38.05
C SER A 166 -16.00 4.13 -38.35
N HIS A 167 -16.48 5.35 -38.13
CA HIS A 167 -17.86 5.69 -38.48
C HIS A 167 -18.02 5.83 -40.00
N ARG A 168 -17.05 6.41 -40.71
CA ARG A 168 -17.01 6.45 -42.18
C ARG A 168 -16.90 5.07 -42.80
N GLU A 169 -16.06 4.20 -42.24
CA GLU A 169 -15.94 2.81 -42.70
C GLU A 169 -17.23 2.02 -42.48
N ARG A 170 -17.85 2.12 -41.30
CA ARG A 170 -19.15 1.50 -41.05
C ARG A 170 -20.23 2.05 -41.99
N THR A 171 -20.26 3.35 -42.22
CA THR A 171 -21.20 3.96 -43.15
C THR A 171 -20.93 3.52 -44.59
N ARG A 172 -19.68 3.38 -44.98
CA ARG A 172 -19.27 2.87 -46.29
C ARG A 172 -19.68 1.40 -46.48
N GLN A 173 -19.39 0.56 -45.47
CA GLN A 173 -19.81 -0.85 -45.47
C GLN A 173 -21.33 -1.00 -45.51
N LEU A 174 -22.09 -0.20 -44.79
CA LEU A 174 -23.55 -0.18 -44.84
C LEU A 174 -24.06 0.29 -46.22
N MET A 175 -23.44 1.27 -46.84
CA MET A 175 -23.77 1.75 -48.17
C MET A 175 -23.44 0.71 -49.25
N GLU A 176 -22.30 0.00 -49.12
CA GLU A 176 -21.95 -1.10 -50.01
C GLU A 176 -22.90 -2.30 -49.84
N GLN A 177 -23.29 -2.66 -48.64
CA GLN A 177 -24.28 -3.68 -48.41
C GLN A 177 -25.65 -3.28 -49.01
N LYS A 178 -26.08 -2.06 -48.83
CA LYS A 178 -27.31 -1.55 -49.46
C LYS A 178 -27.20 -1.59 -50.99
N ARG A 179 -26.10 -1.17 -51.59
CA ARG A 179 -25.88 -1.27 -53.04
C ARG A 179 -25.95 -2.71 -53.52
N LYS A 180 -25.35 -3.66 -52.82
CA LYS A 180 -25.43 -5.08 -53.15
C LYS A 180 -26.86 -5.62 -53.04
N THR A 181 -27.61 -5.18 -52.02
CA THR A 181 -28.99 -5.60 -51.80
C THR A 181 -29.93 -5.00 -52.83
N TYR A 182 -29.76 -3.73 -53.22
CA TYR A 182 -30.57 -3.05 -54.23
C TYR A 182 -30.15 -3.36 -55.67
N GLY A 183 -28.87 -3.83 -55.87
CA GLY A 183 -28.42 -4.28 -57.17
C GLY A 183 -28.91 -5.68 -57.57
N LEU A 184 -29.54 -6.41 -56.64
CA LEU A 184 -30.16 -7.72 -56.92
C LEU A 184 -31.59 -7.64 -57.46
N PHE A 185 -32.15 -6.44 -57.56
CA PHE A 185 -33.44 -6.26 -58.28
C PHE A 185 -33.13 -5.73 -59.67
N PRO A 186 -33.19 -6.58 -60.74
CA PRO A 186 -33.13 -6.09 -62.11
C PRO A 186 -34.32 -5.16 -62.33
N GLY A 187 -34.00 -3.91 -62.66
CA GLY A 187 -35.03 -2.95 -63.00
C GLY A 187 -35.91 -3.52 -64.11
N ASN A 188 -37.18 -3.63 -63.86
CA ASN A 188 -38.16 -3.84 -64.88
C ASN A 188 -38.07 -2.67 -65.85
N LYS A 189 -37.80 -3.02 -67.10
CA LYS A 189 -38.02 -2.15 -68.25
C LYS A 189 -39.50 -2.00 -68.48
#